data_a27a8aaf0a1b00b133d0903d5a25b429
#
_entry.id   a27a8aaf0a1b00b133d0903d5a25b429
#
_cell.length_a   1.000
_cell.length_b   1.000
_cell.length_c   1.000
_cell.angle_alpha   90.00
_cell.angle_beta   90.00
_cell.angle_gamma   90.00
#
_symmetry.space_group_name_H-M   'P 1'
#
loop_
_entity.id
_entity.type
_entity.pdbx_description
1 polymer ?
#
loop_
_entity_poly.entity_id
_entity_poly.type
_entity_poly.pdbx_seq_one_letter_code
_entity_poly.pdbx_strand_id
1 'polypeptide(L)'
;RVVVVGGGPAGYTAAERAAAGGLKTVLFEKKAIGGVCLNEGCIPTKTLLYSAKLWDTMKGAAKYGITVPDAPAFDMGKIIDRKDKVVKKLTGGVKMTVGSYGVAIVEKEAVIAGEENGMFRIVAGGETYEATYLLVCTGSDTVIPPIPGLSDTDYWTSKEALESKELPRSLVIIGGGVIGMEFASFFNSMGVKVSVVEMMPEILGAMDKETAGMLRSEYLKRGVNFYLGTKVTAVSHEGVTVEKDGKASLIEAGKILVSVGRKANLGQAGLDKLNVELLRNGVKVDEHMQTSHPRVYACGDITGRSMLAHTAIRESEVAVNHILGVEDAMN
;
A
#
# COMPACT_ATOMS: atom_id res chain seq x y z
N ARG A 1 2.95 14.20 26.40
CA ARG A 1 2.99 12.78 25.96
C ARG A 1 2.24 12.64 24.63
N VAL A 2 2.83 11.94 23.70
CA VAL A 2 2.25 11.66 22.37
C VAL A 2 2.00 10.16 22.23
N VAL A 3 0.84 9.80 21.70
CA VAL A 3 0.55 8.44 21.24
C VAL A 3 0.35 8.47 19.73
N VAL A 4 1.01 7.54 19.05
CA VAL A 4 0.88 7.29 17.61
C VAL A 4 0.24 5.93 17.40
N VAL A 5 -0.86 5.88 16.65
CA VAL A 5 -1.59 4.64 16.33
C VAL A 5 -1.37 4.29 14.87
N GLY A 6 -0.62 3.22 14.63
CA GLY A 6 -0.20 2.73 13.32
C GLY A 6 1.29 2.99 13.06
N GLY A 7 2.05 1.94 12.75
CA GLY A 7 3.51 1.94 12.55
C GLY A 7 3.96 1.98 11.08
N GLY A 8 3.11 2.47 10.17
CA GLY A 8 3.46 2.73 8.77
C GLY A 8 4.34 3.98 8.60
N PRO A 9 4.62 4.40 7.34
CA PRO A 9 5.48 5.56 7.05
C PRO A 9 5.10 6.81 7.83
N ALA A 10 3.82 7.14 7.93
CA ALA A 10 3.36 8.24 8.77
C ALA A 10 3.72 8.05 10.25
N GLY A 11 3.40 6.88 10.80
CA GLY A 11 3.49 6.65 12.23
C GLY A 11 4.93 6.54 12.74
N TYR A 12 5.79 5.78 12.06
CA TYR A 12 7.18 5.67 12.53
C TYR A 12 7.93 7.00 12.39
N THR A 13 7.66 7.79 11.33
CA THR A 13 8.25 9.14 11.16
C THR A 13 7.75 10.09 12.23
N ALA A 14 6.43 10.09 12.50
CA ALA A 14 5.85 10.91 13.56
C ALA A 14 6.44 10.58 14.93
N ALA A 15 6.58 9.28 15.24
CA ALA A 15 7.09 8.83 16.52
C ALA A 15 8.56 9.20 16.73
N GLU A 16 9.41 8.98 15.70
CA GLU A 16 10.81 9.37 15.72
C GLU A 16 10.95 10.89 15.93
N ARG A 17 10.23 11.68 15.11
CA ARG A 17 10.32 13.14 15.15
C ARG A 17 9.80 13.72 16.49
N ALA A 18 8.69 13.20 17.01
CA ALA A 18 8.15 13.63 18.30
C ALA A 18 9.12 13.34 19.44
N ALA A 19 9.74 12.18 19.45
CA ALA A 19 10.75 11.82 20.44
C ALA A 19 12.03 12.64 20.29
N ALA A 20 12.51 12.88 19.08
CA ALA A 20 13.64 13.78 18.82
C ALA A 20 13.37 15.22 19.30
N GLY A 21 12.10 15.67 19.22
CA GLY A 21 11.63 16.95 19.78
C GLY A 21 11.41 16.94 21.31
N GLY A 22 11.83 15.87 22.02
CA GLY A 22 11.75 15.77 23.47
C GLY A 22 10.39 15.31 24.03
N LEU A 23 9.47 14.88 23.18
CA LEU A 23 8.16 14.40 23.63
C LEU A 23 8.21 12.91 24.03
N LYS A 24 7.64 12.57 25.17
CA LYS A 24 7.48 11.16 25.57
C LYS A 24 6.49 10.48 24.62
N THR A 25 6.98 9.54 23.83
CA THR A 25 6.23 8.97 22.70
C THR A 25 6.02 7.46 22.82
N VAL A 26 4.81 7.01 22.50
CA VAL A 26 4.45 5.59 22.37
C VAL A 26 3.90 5.36 20.98
N LEU A 27 4.40 4.35 20.28
CA LEU A 27 3.96 3.92 18.95
C LEU A 27 3.29 2.54 19.06
N PHE A 28 2.06 2.45 18.59
CA PHE A 28 1.32 1.19 18.49
C PHE A 28 1.29 0.68 17.06
N GLU A 29 1.59 -0.62 16.88
CA GLU A 29 1.46 -1.30 15.58
C GLU A 29 0.89 -2.70 15.80
N LYS A 30 -0.21 -3.02 15.10
CA LYS A 30 -0.92 -4.29 15.29
C LYS A 30 -0.36 -5.46 14.49
N LYS A 31 0.37 -5.20 13.39
CA LYS A 31 0.92 -6.24 12.51
C LYS A 31 2.45 -6.22 12.49
N ALA A 32 3.03 -5.24 11.79
CA ALA A 32 4.47 -5.12 11.65
C ALA A 32 4.88 -3.67 11.40
N ILE A 33 5.93 -3.21 12.10
CA ILE A 33 6.53 -1.90 11.87
C ILE A 33 6.93 -1.74 10.41
N GLY A 34 6.69 -0.54 9.86
CA GLY A 34 6.88 -0.24 8.45
C GLY A 34 5.57 -0.22 7.65
N GLY A 35 4.47 -0.76 8.23
CA GLY A 35 3.14 -0.78 7.63
C GLY A 35 3.11 -1.42 6.25
N VAL A 36 2.11 -1.06 5.44
CA VAL A 36 1.92 -1.63 4.10
C VAL A 36 3.13 -1.37 3.20
N CYS A 37 3.69 -0.16 3.20
CA CYS A 37 4.78 0.20 2.29
C CYS A 37 6.00 -0.72 2.42
N LEU A 38 6.48 -0.98 3.64
CA LEU A 38 7.67 -1.80 3.84
C LEU A 38 7.39 -3.29 3.77
N ASN A 39 6.22 -3.74 4.21
CA ASN A 39 5.90 -5.16 4.36
C ASN A 39 5.14 -5.75 3.17
N GLU A 40 4.14 -5.04 2.65
CA GLU A 40 3.14 -5.57 1.70
C GLU A 40 2.93 -4.64 0.47
N GLY A 41 3.84 -3.68 0.22
CA GLY A 41 3.65 -2.64 -0.81
C GLY A 41 4.93 -2.25 -1.54
N CYS A 42 5.41 -1.03 -1.28
CA CYS A 42 6.50 -0.39 -2.04
C CYS A 42 7.76 -1.26 -2.12
N ILE A 43 8.28 -1.63 -0.96
CA ILE A 43 9.60 -2.29 -0.87
C ILE A 43 9.57 -3.69 -1.48
N PRO A 44 8.66 -4.60 -1.10
CA PRO A 44 8.61 -5.93 -1.71
C PRO A 44 8.34 -5.85 -3.21
N THR A 45 7.42 -4.99 -3.67
CA THR A 45 7.11 -4.82 -5.10
C THR A 45 8.33 -4.36 -5.90
N LYS A 46 9.03 -3.29 -5.44
CA LYS A 46 10.23 -2.78 -6.12
C LYS A 46 11.37 -3.79 -6.09
N THR A 47 11.46 -4.61 -5.05
CA THR A 47 12.44 -5.70 -4.97
C THR A 47 12.19 -6.77 -6.02
N LEU A 48 10.93 -7.15 -6.24
CA LEU A 48 10.54 -8.08 -7.32
C LEU A 48 10.77 -7.48 -8.70
N LEU A 49 10.33 -6.23 -8.91
CA LEU A 49 10.53 -5.50 -10.17
C LEU A 49 12.02 -5.36 -10.55
N TYR A 50 12.89 -5.19 -9.56
CA TYR A 50 14.34 -5.14 -9.81
C TYR A 50 14.87 -6.49 -10.29
N SER A 51 14.41 -7.61 -9.72
CA SER A 51 14.77 -8.95 -10.20
C SER A 51 14.26 -9.20 -11.62
N ALA A 52 13.02 -8.78 -11.92
CA ALA A 52 12.44 -8.85 -13.26
C ALA A 52 13.22 -7.98 -14.28
N LYS A 53 13.65 -6.78 -13.87
CA LYS A 53 14.50 -5.90 -14.71
C LYS A 53 15.83 -6.57 -15.05
N LEU A 54 16.49 -7.20 -14.10
CA LEU A 54 17.75 -7.92 -14.35
C LEU A 54 17.52 -9.10 -15.31
N TRP A 55 16.43 -9.84 -15.13
CA TRP A 55 16.04 -10.94 -16.03
C TRP A 55 15.79 -10.45 -17.45
N ASP A 56 15.04 -9.36 -17.63
CA ASP A 56 14.81 -8.77 -18.96
C ASP A 56 16.09 -8.21 -19.59
N THR A 57 16.96 -7.59 -18.78
CA THR A 57 18.27 -7.09 -19.23
C THR A 57 19.14 -8.25 -19.74
N MET A 58 19.16 -9.37 -19.04
CA MET A 58 19.91 -10.56 -19.43
C MET A 58 19.38 -11.13 -20.77
N LYS A 59 18.06 -11.29 -20.92
CA LYS A 59 17.44 -11.75 -22.17
C LYS A 59 17.78 -10.84 -23.37
N GLY A 60 17.91 -9.54 -23.13
CA GLY A 60 18.24 -8.54 -24.15
C GLY A 60 19.73 -8.24 -24.32
N ALA A 61 20.62 -8.95 -23.65
CA ALA A 61 22.06 -8.61 -23.55
C ALA A 61 22.81 -8.72 -24.90
N ALA A 62 22.37 -9.62 -25.77
CA ALA A 62 22.99 -9.85 -27.08
C ALA A 62 23.06 -8.60 -27.96
N LYS A 63 22.05 -7.71 -27.87
CA LYS A 63 22.04 -6.44 -28.62
C LYS A 63 23.15 -5.46 -28.21
N TYR A 64 23.76 -5.70 -27.04
CA TYR A 64 24.91 -4.93 -26.53
C TYR A 64 26.24 -5.68 -26.67
N GLY A 65 26.28 -6.78 -27.43
CA GLY A 65 27.48 -7.59 -27.60
C GLY A 65 27.84 -8.48 -26.41
N ILE A 66 26.90 -8.67 -25.47
CA ILE A 66 27.12 -9.50 -24.27
C ILE A 66 26.52 -10.89 -24.52
N THR A 67 27.37 -11.91 -24.47
CA THR A 67 26.94 -13.31 -24.58
C THR A 67 26.43 -13.80 -23.23
N VAL A 68 25.23 -14.33 -23.21
CA VAL A 68 24.64 -15.00 -22.04
C VAL A 68 24.68 -16.50 -22.30
N PRO A 69 24.98 -17.34 -21.29
CA PRO A 69 24.96 -18.80 -21.47
C PRO A 69 23.63 -19.30 -22.04
N ASP A 70 23.69 -20.39 -22.79
CA ASP A 70 22.49 -21.04 -23.30
C ASP A 70 21.56 -21.44 -22.16
N ALA A 71 20.22 -21.26 -22.39
CA ALA A 71 19.17 -21.58 -21.43
C ALA A 71 19.32 -20.93 -20.04
N PRO A 72 19.36 -19.59 -19.95
CA PRO A 72 19.32 -18.94 -18.64
C PRO A 72 18.02 -19.29 -17.92
N ALA A 73 18.09 -19.42 -16.60
CA ALA A 73 16.95 -19.76 -15.77
C ALA A 73 16.89 -18.86 -14.53
N PHE A 74 15.72 -18.73 -13.96
CA PHE A 74 15.51 -18.09 -12.67
C PHE A 74 14.82 -19.05 -11.70
N ASP A 75 14.98 -18.78 -10.42
CA ASP A 75 14.35 -19.51 -9.32
C ASP A 75 13.42 -18.55 -8.58
N MET A 76 12.12 -18.75 -8.74
CA MET A 76 11.12 -17.87 -8.13
C MET A 76 11.17 -17.91 -6.60
N GLY A 77 11.48 -19.07 -6.01
CA GLY A 77 11.67 -19.20 -4.56
C GLY A 77 12.78 -18.30 -4.06
N LYS A 78 13.94 -18.26 -4.75
CA LYS A 78 15.07 -17.39 -4.38
C LYS A 78 14.75 -15.91 -4.59
N ILE A 79 13.95 -15.55 -5.58
CA ILE A 79 13.48 -14.18 -5.79
C ILE A 79 12.63 -13.72 -4.60
N ILE A 80 11.69 -14.56 -4.16
CA ILE A 80 10.86 -14.30 -2.98
C ILE A 80 11.71 -14.23 -1.71
N ASP A 81 12.61 -15.18 -1.48
CA ASP A 81 13.49 -15.20 -0.31
C ASP A 81 14.39 -13.94 -0.25
N ARG A 82 14.85 -13.44 -1.41
CA ARG A 82 15.57 -12.16 -1.49
C ARG A 82 14.67 -10.99 -1.07
N LYS A 83 13.42 -10.95 -1.57
CA LYS A 83 12.43 -9.93 -1.21
C LYS A 83 12.21 -9.93 0.31
N ASP A 84 12.03 -11.10 0.93
CA ASP A 84 11.82 -11.23 2.38
C ASP A 84 13.02 -10.74 3.19
N LYS A 85 14.24 -11.03 2.76
CA LYS A 85 15.47 -10.52 3.39
C LYS A 85 15.54 -8.99 3.34
N VAL A 86 15.16 -8.37 2.22
CA VAL A 86 15.14 -6.90 2.07
C VAL A 86 14.10 -6.29 3.00
N VAL A 87 12.89 -6.82 3.03
CA VAL A 87 11.81 -6.37 3.92
C VAL A 87 12.26 -6.47 5.38
N LYS A 88 12.76 -7.63 5.81
CA LYS A 88 13.25 -7.86 7.18
C LYS A 88 14.36 -6.88 7.58
N LYS A 89 15.30 -6.62 6.67
CA LYS A 89 16.40 -5.67 6.91
C LYS A 89 15.86 -4.25 7.14
N LEU A 90 14.94 -3.79 6.29
CA LEU A 90 14.44 -2.42 6.37
C LEU A 90 13.50 -2.22 7.54
N THR A 91 12.59 -3.14 7.81
CA THR A 91 11.70 -3.07 8.98
C THR A 91 12.47 -3.14 10.29
N GLY A 92 13.50 -4.01 10.36
CA GLY A 92 14.44 -4.05 11.50
C GLY A 92 15.19 -2.75 11.69
N GLY A 93 15.64 -2.11 10.61
CA GLY A 93 16.29 -0.80 10.64
C GLY A 93 15.37 0.29 11.20
N VAL A 94 14.12 0.37 10.71
CA VAL A 94 13.12 1.32 11.22
C VAL A 94 12.86 1.09 12.72
N LYS A 95 12.65 -0.17 13.14
CA LYS A 95 12.41 -0.50 14.56
C LYS A 95 13.59 -0.06 15.44
N MET A 96 14.81 -0.30 14.98
CA MET A 96 16.04 0.09 15.70
C MET A 96 16.16 1.62 15.76
N THR A 97 15.95 2.34 14.66
CA THR A 97 16.03 3.80 14.62
C THR A 97 14.99 4.43 15.55
N VAL A 98 13.72 4.06 15.42
CA VAL A 98 12.65 4.56 16.28
C VAL A 98 12.93 4.29 17.77
N GLY A 99 13.39 3.06 18.08
CA GLY A 99 13.75 2.68 19.45
C GLY A 99 14.95 3.48 20.00
N SER A 100 15.92 3.88 19.18
CA SER A 100 17.08 4.66 19.60
C SER A 100 16.74 6.07 20.08
N TYR A 101 15.60 6.62 19.65
CA TYR A 101 15.06 7.88 20.17
C TYR A 101 14.25 7.71 21.47
N GLY A 102 14.20 6.51 22.04
CA GLY A 102 13.47 6.24 23.27
C GLY A 102 11.95 6.09 23.12
N VAL A 103 11.48 5.86 21.89
CA VAL A 103 10.06 5.56 21.63
C VAL A 103 9.73 4.17 22.15
N ALA A 104 8.67 4.06 22.96
CA ALA A 104 8.10 2.77 23.37
C ALA A 104 7.27 2.21 22.18
N ILE A 105 7.74 1.13 21.58
CA ILE A 105 7.03 0.43 20.50
C ILE A 105 6.19 -0.70 21.13
N VAL A 106 4.87 -0.64 20.93
CA VAL A 106 3.91 -1.63 21.44
C VAL A 106 3.31 -2.37 20.26
N GLU A 107 3.73 -3.62 20.05
CA GLU A 107 3.26 -4.48 18.95
C GLU A 107 1.92 -5.12 19.32
N LYS A 108 0.88 -4.31 19.45
CA LYS A 108 -0.51 -4.68 19.77
C LYS A 108 -1.48 -3.75 19.06
N GLU A 109 -2.68 -4.25 18.81
CA GLU A 109 -3.77 -3.40 18.34
C GLU A 109 -4.16 -2.41 19.44
N ALA A 110 -4.21 -1.13 19.07
CA ALA A 110 -4.61 -0.03 19.94
C ALA A 110 -5.98 0.51 19.53
N VAL A 111 -6.84 0.71 20.51
CA VAL A 111 -8.18 1.29 20.32
C VAL A 111 -8.29 2.54 21.20
N ILE A 112 -8.72 3.63 20.59
CA ILE A 112 -9.02 4.88 21.29
C ILE A 112 -10.32 4.68 22.07
N ALA A 113 -10.24 4.78 23.39
CA ALA A 113 -11.39 4.59 24.28
C ALA A 113 -12.16 5.91 24.53
N GLY A 114 -11.56 7.05 24.18
CA GLY A 114 -12.13 8.38 24.36
C GLY A 114 -11.17 9.35 25.03
N GLU A 115 -11.73 10.47 25.52
CA GLU A 115 -11.01 11.47 26.30
C GLU A 115 -11.64 11.60 27.70
N GLU A 116 -10.81 11.63 28.73
CA GLU A 116 -11.22 11.79 30.11
C GLU A 116 -10.22 12.70 30.86
N ASN A 117 -10.70 13.69 31.59
CA ASN A 117 -9.87 14.67 32.35
C ASN A 117 -8.79 15.35 31.47
N GLY A 118 -9.09 15.62 30.19
CA GLY A 118 -8.18 16.26 29.26
C GLY A 118 -7.07 15.34 28.73
N MET A 119 -7.15 14.04 28.95
CA MET A 119 -6.21 13.04 28.43
C MET A 119 -6.95 12.03 27.55
N PHE A 120 -6.36 11.67 26.42
CA PHE A 120 -6.85 10.57 25.61
C PHE A 120 -6.51 9.24 26.27
N ARG A 121 -7.46 8.33 26.25
CA ARG A 121 -7.28 6.94 26.74
C ARG A 121 -7.20 5.99 25.56
N ILE A 122 -6.13 5.22 25.51
CA ILE A 122 -5.85 4.23 24.46
C ILE A 122 -5.70 2.87 25.15
N VAL A 123 -6.45 1.87 24.69
CA VAL A 123 -6.38 0.51 25.20
C VAL A 123 -5.65 -0.38 24.19
N ALA A 124 -4.63 -1.10 24.67
CA ALA A 124 -3.88 -2.06 23.87
C ALA A 124 -3.48 -3.28 24.73
N GLY A 125 -3.93 -4.47 24.31
CA GLY A 125 -3.60 -5.73 25.01
C GLY A 125 -4.04 -5.77 26.48
N GLY A 126 -5.14 -5.11 26.83
CA GLY A 126 -5.68 -5.03 28.19
C GLY A 126 -5.05 -3.93 29.07
N GLU A 127 -4.04 -3.23 28.59
CA GLU A 127 -3.43 -2.09 29.28
C GLU A 127 -4.00 -0.77 28.76
N THR A 128 -4.09 0.25 29.65
CA THR A 128 -4.53 1.60 29.29
C THR A 128 -3.34 2.55 29.29
N TYR A 129 -3.26 3.33 28.21
CA TYR A 129 -2.25 4.37 27.99
C TYR A 129 -2.93 5.73 27.91
N GLU A 130 -2.26 6.76 28.42
CA GLU A 130 -2.76 8.12 28.40
C GLU A 130 -1.88 9.03 27.54
N ALA A 131 -2.50 9.94 26.79
CA ALA A 131 -1.81 10.88 25.92
C ALA A 131 -2.42 12.28 25.98
N THR A 132 -1.57 13.30 25.79
CA THR A 132 -1.98 14.69 25.60
C THR A 132 -2.30 14.95 24.13
N TYR A 133 -1.53 14.36 23.22
CA TYR A 133 -1.70 14.44 21.78
C TYR A 133 -1.84 13.03 21.19
N LEU A 134 -2.65 12.93 20.15
CA LEU A 134 -2.91 11.69 19.43
C LEU A 134 -2.66 11.89 17.95
N LEU A 135 -1.82 11.03 17.35
CA LEU A 135 -1.64 10.93 15.91
C LEU A 135 -2.24 9.62 15.42
N VAL A 136 -3.20 9.72 14.50
CA VAL A 136 -3.88 8.58 13.89
C VAL A 136 -3.24 8.31 12.53
N CYS A 137 -2.51 7.19 12.45
CA CYS A 137 -1.73 6.78 11.28
C CYS A 137 -2.13 5.36 10.83
N THR A 138 -3.42 5.03 10.93
CA THR A 138 -3.95 3.67 10.74
C THR A 138 -3.97 3.20 9.29
N GLY A 139 -3.64 4.08 8.35
CA GLY A 139 -3.42 3.73 6.95
C GLY A 139 -4.69 3.35 6.18
N SER A 140 -4.55 2.40 5.27
CA SER A 140 -5.59 1.94 4.36
C SER A 140 -5.57 0.44 4.17
N ASP A 141 -6.70 -0.13 3.71
CA ASP A 141 -6.84 -1.52 3.28
C ASP A 141 -7.16 -1.61 1.78
N THR A 142 -6.86 -2.76 1.18
CA THR A 142 -7.23 -3.07 -0.21
C THR A 142 -8.76 -3.11 -0.35
N VAL A 143 -9.28 -2.49 -1.40
CA VAL A 143 -10.69 -2.58 -1.75
C VAL A 143 -10.95 -3.92 -2.43
N ILE A 144 -11.86 -4.71 -1.87
CA ILE A 144 -12.40 -5.91 -2.50
C ILE A 144 -13.79 -5.56 -3.03
N PRO A 145 -13.96 -5.51 -4.36
CA PRO A 145 -15.25 -5.16 -4.96
C PRO A 145 -16.25 -6.32 -4.81
N PRO A 146 -17.54 -6.03 -4.67
CA PRO A 146 -18.58 -7.07 -4.57
C PRO A 146 -18.90 -7.64 -5.95
N ILE A 147 -17.94 -8.31 -6.58
CA ILE A 147 -18.11 -8.98 -7.88
C ILE A 147 -18.68 -10.37 -7.63
N PRO A 148 -19.79 -10.76 -8.29
CA PRO A 148 -20.37 -12.09 -8.21
C PRO A 148 -19.31 -13.19 -8.47
N GLY A 149 -19.24 -14.19 -7.58
CA GLY A 149 -18.34 -15.32 -7.66
C GLY A 149 -16.89 -15.05 -7.21
N LEU A 150 -16.51 -13.81 -6.94
CA LEU A 150 -15.13 -13.49 -6.52
C LEU A 150 -14.76 -14.19 -5.20
N SER A 151 -15.65 -14.20 -4.22
CA SER A 151 -15.44 -14.85 -2.92
C SER A 151 -15.29 -16.37 -3.01
N ASP A 152 -15.75 -16.97 -4.09
CA ASP A 152 -15.74 -18.42 -4.31
C ASP A 152 -14.47 -18.88 -5.06
N THR A 153 -13.57 -17.94 -5.36
CA THR A 153 -12.32 -18.20 -6.07
C THR A 153 -11.10 -17.90 -5.19
N ASP A 154 -9.99 -18.55 -5.50
CA ASP A 154 -8.69 -18.27 -4.89
C ASP A 154 -8.02 -17.09 -5.62
N TYR A 155 -8.63 -15.90 -5.49
CA TYR A 155 -8.05 -14.67 -6.06
C TYR A 155 -6.90 -14.13 -5.20
N TRP A 156 -6.05 -13.38 -5.83
CA TRP A 156 -4.98 -12.63 -5.17
C TRP A 156 -5.35 -11.15 -5.01
N THR A 157 -4.88 -10.58 -3.94
CA THR A 157 -4.57 -9.15 -3.83
C THR A 157 -3.06 -8.95 -4.06
N SER A 158 -2.59 -7.71 -3.92
CA SER A 158 -1.14 -7.44 -3.95
C SER A 158 -0.36 -8.26 -2.94
N LYS A 159 -0.96 -8.62 -1.81
CA LYS A 159 -0.31 -9.38 -0.75
C LYS A 159 0.02 -10.81 -1.19
N GLU A 160 -0.96 -11.56 -1.65
CA GLU A 160 -0.78 -12.94 -2.11
C GLU A 160 0.16 -12.98 -3.33
N ALA A 161 0.06 -11.99 -4.23
CA ALA A 161 0.94 -11.88 -5.38
C ALA A 161 2.41 -11.66 -5.01
N LEU A 162 2.70 -10.97 -3.90
CA LEU A 162 4.05 -10.76 -3.37
C LEU A 162 4.64 -12.00 -2.69
N GLU A 163 3.80 -12.95 -2.27
CA GLU A 163 4.21 -14.14 -1.53
C GLU A 163 4.32 -15.39 -2.42
N SER A 164 3.78 -15.33 -3.65
CA SER A 164 3.70 -16.51 -4.52
C SER A 164 5.07 -16.95 -5.01
N LYS A 165 5.43 -18.17 -4.68
CA LYS A 165 6.65 -18.85 -5.18
C LYS A 165 6.44 -19.59 -6.50
N GLU A 166 5.20 -19.61 -6.99
CA GLU A 166 4.82 -20.24 -8.24
C GLU A 166 4.25 -19.21 -9.22
N LEU A 167 4.54 -19.37 -10.49
CA LEU A 167 4.02 -18.51 -11.54
C LEU A 167 2.78 -19.16 -12.17
N PRO A 168 1.65 -18.46 -12.25
CA PRO A 168 0.50 -18.97 -12.97
C PRO A 168 0.78 -18.95 -14.48
N ARG A 169 0.11 -19.82 -15.25
CA ARG A 169 0.21 -19.79 -16.72
C ARG A 169 -0.33 -18.49 -17.31
N SER A 170 -1.40 -17.99 -16.73
CA SER A 170 -2.01 -16.72 -17.10
C SER A 170 -2.54 -16.00 -15.88
N LEU A 171 -2.54 -14.67 -15.93
CA LEU A 171 -3.00 -13.77 -14.87
C LEU A 171 -3.94 -12.73 -15.46
N VAL A 172 -5.15 -12.64 -14.93
CA VAL A 172 -6.05 -11.52 -15.19
C VAL A 172 -5.99 -10.55 -14.00
N ILE A 173 -5.64 -9.31 -14.28
CA ILE A 173 -5.56 -8.22 -13.31
C ILE A 173 -6.82 -7.37 -13.44
N ILE A 174 -7.62 -7.28 -12.38
CA ILE A 174 -8.78 -6.42 -12.28
C ILE A 174 -8.34 -5.09 -11.67
N GLY A 175 -8.28 -4.05 -12.49
CA GLY A 175 -7.80 -2.71 -12.14
C GLY A 175 -6.46 -2.35 -12.79
N GLY A 176 -6.47 -1.32 -13.63
CA GLY A 176 -5.31 -0.77 -14.34
C GLY A 176 -4.61 0.37 -13.60
N GLY A 177 -4.76 0.46 -12.27
CA GLY A 177 -4.05 1.42 -11.43
C GLY A 177 -2.56 1.07 -11.24
N VAL A 178 -1.83 1.89 -10.48
CA VAL A 178 -0.37 1.74 -10.28
C VAL A 178 0.02 0.33 -9.82
N ILE A 179 -0.68 -0.20 -8.81
CA ILE A 179 -0.41 -1.54 -8.26
C ILE A 179 -0.61 -2.61 -9.35
N GLY A 180 -1.74 -2.57 -10.07
CA GLY A 180 -2.02 -3.51 -11.16
C GLY A 180 -0.97 -3.47 -12.25
N MET A 181 -0.50 -2.28 -12.63
CA MET A 181 0.52 -2.10 -13.67
C MET A 181 1.91 -2.57 -13.21
N GLU A 182 2.27 -2.41 -11.95
CA GLU A 182 3.52 -2.97 -11.39
C GLU A 182 3.52 -4.50 -11.44
N PHE A 183 2.42 -5.14 -11.04
CA PHE A 183 2.30 -6.60 -11.15
C PHE A 183 2.20 -7.07 -12.60
N ALA A 184 1.53 -6.33 -13.49
CA ALA A 184 1.52 -6.62 -14.92
C ALA A 184 2.95 -6.65 -15.48
N SER A 185 3.79 -5.68 -15.10
CA SER A 185 5.20 -5.64 -15.47
C SER A 185 5.97 -6.86 -14.95
N PHE A 186 5.86 -7.13 -13.65
CA PHE A 186 6.58 -8.22 -13.02
C PHE A 186 6.24 -9.57 -13.65
N PHE A 187 4.95 -9.94 -13.65
CA PHE A 187 4.52 -11.24 -14.14
C PHE A 187 4.76 -11.42 -15.63
N ASN A 188 4.57 -10.37 -16.44
CA ASN A 188 4.89 -10.42 -17.88
C ASN A 188 6.39 -10.66 -18.12
N SER A 189 7.29 -9.97 -17.40
CA SER A 189 8.74 -10.20 -17.47
C SER A 189 9.11 -11.64 -17.13
N MET A 190 8.41 -12.24 -16.17
CA MET A 190 8.61 -13.63 -15.73
C MET A 190 7.96 -14.66 -16.66
N GLY A 191 7.35 -14.24 -17.78
CA GLY A 191 6.79 -15.12 -18.81
C GLY A 191 5.33 -15.50 -18.61
N VAL A 192 4.62 -14.89 -17.67
CA VAL A 192 3.17 -15.10 -17.47
C VAL A 192 2.38 -14.34 -18.55
N LYS A 193 1.36 -14.97 -19.14
CA LYS A 193 0.40 -14.29 -20.01
C LYS A 193 -0.50 -13.38 -19.19
N VAL A 194 -0.34 -12.06 -19.34
CA VAL A 194 -1.06 -11.06 -18.54
C VAL A 194 -2.15 -10.38 -19.33
N SER A 195 -3.33 -10.26 -18.73
CA SER A 195 -4.45 -9.44 -19.22
C SER A 195 -4.88 -8.47 -18.11
N VAL A 196 -5.07 -7.20 -18.47
CA VAL A 196 -5.53 -6.14 -17.54
C VAL A 196 -6.93 -5.70 -17.95
N VAL A 197 -7.88 -5.75 -17.01
CA VAL A 197 -9.24 -5.26 -17.20
C VAL A 197 -9.38 -3.95 -16.42
N GLU A 198 -9.72 -2.87 -17.13
CA GLU A 198 -9.88 -1.54 -16.55
C GLU A 198 -11.21 -0.94 -17.01
N MET A 199 -12.00 -0.47 -16.05
CA MET A 199 -13.31 0.14 -16.32
C MET A 199 -13.18 1.54 -16.92
N MET A 200 -12.10 2.24 -16.61
CA MET A 200 -11.79 3.55 -17.18
C MET A 200 -11.28 3.42 -18.62
N PRO A 201 -11.35 4.49 -19.44
CA PRO A 201 -10.89 4.49 -20.82
C PRO A 201 -9.37 4.42 -20.98
N GLU A 202 -8.59 4.62 -19.90
CA GLU A 202 -7.14 4.51 -19.88
C GLU A 202 -6.66 3.97 -18.53
N ILE A 203 -5.47 3.33 -18.51
CA ILE A 203 -4.77 2.91 -17.28
C ILE A 203 -4.31 4.14 -16.49
N LEU A 204 -3.97 3.94 -15.21
CA LEU A 204 -3.40 4.99 -14.35
C LEU A 204 -4.28 6.26 -14.30
N GLY A 205 -5.59 6.12 -14.19
CA GLY A 205 -6.60 7.17 -14.38
C GLY A 205 -6.39 8.51 -13.67
N ALA A 206 -5.52 8.57 -12.63
CA ALA A 206 -5.15 9.81 -11.93
C ALA A 206 -3.90 10.49 -12.53
N MET A 207 -3.26 9.87 -13.51
CA MET A 207 -2.03 10.38 -14.15
C MET A 207 -2.32 11.06 -15.49
N ASP A 208 -1.29 11.72 -16.03
CA ASP A 208 -1.34 12.31 -17.36
C ASP A 208 -1.62 11.22 -18.41
N LYS A 209 -2.61 11.49 -19.26
CA LYS A 209 -3.12 10.51 -20.25
C LYS A 209 -2.10 10.15 -21.33
N GLU A 210 -1.26 11.09 -21.74
CA GLU A 210 -0.23 10.83 -22.74
C GLU A 210 0.82 9.89 -22.17
N THR A 211 1.30 10.16 -20.98
CA THR A 211 2.25 9.29 -20.25
C THR A 211 1.66 7.91 -19.99
N ALA A 212 0.40 7.81 -19.59
CA ALA A 212 -0.28 6.52 -19.38
C ALA A 212 -0.39 5.73 -20.70
N GLY A 213 -0.75 6.39 -21.80
CA GLY A 213 -0.82 5.80 -23.14
C GLY A 213 0.54 5.31 -23.64
N MET A 214 1.62 6.04 -23.38
CA MET A 214 2.99 5.61 -23.69
C MET A 214 3.35 4.32 -22.94
N LEU A 215 3.09 4.26 -21.63
CA LEU A 215 3.35 3.08 -20.82
C LEU A 215 2.53 1.87 -21.32
N ARG A 216 1.25 2.06 -21.59
CA ARG A 216 0.38 1.00 -22.12
C ARG A 216 0.89 0.48 -23.48
N SER A 217 1.36 1.38 -24.35
CA SER A 217 1.93 1.01 -25.65
C SER A 217 3.16 0.12 -25.49
N GLU A 218 4.03 0.42 -24.54
CA GLU A 218 5.20 -0.44 -24.24
C GLU A 218 4.78 -1.82 -23.70
N TYR A 219 3.74 -1.88 -22.85
CA TYR A 219 3.25 -3.15 -22.34
C TYR A 219 2.56 -4.00 -23.42
N LEU A 220 1.82 -3.36 -24.34
CA LEU A 220 1.26 -4.04 -25.54
C LEU A 220 2.35 -4.69 -26.39
N LYS A 221 3.47 -3.97 -26.65
CA LYS A 221 4.63 -4.53 -27.38
C LYS A 221 5.24 -5.75 -26.67
N ARG A 222 5.12 -5.81 -25.37
CA ARG A 222 5.58 -6.92 -24.53
C ARG A 222 4.56 -8.05 -24.39
N GLY A 223 3.40 -7.94 -25.04
CA GLY A 223 2.36 -8.97 -25.07
C GLY A 223 1.36 -8.93 -23.91
N VAL A 224 1.29 -7.83 -23.14
CA VAL A 224 0.21 -7.63 -22.17
C VAL A 224 -1.07 -7.23 -22.90
N ASN A 225 -2.19 -7.90 -22.61
CA ASN A 225 -3.49 -7.56 -23.19
C ASN A 225 -4.21 -6.53 -22.29
N PHE A 226 -4.89 -5.56 -22.91
CA PHE A 226 -5.68 -4.55 -22.19
C PHE A 226 -7.14 -4.57 -22.66
N TYR A 227 -8.05 -4.59 -21.69
CA TYR A 227 -9.49 -4.47 -21.85
C TYR A 227 -9.92 -3.18 -21.15
N LEU A 228 -9.84 -2.05 -21.86
CA LEU A 228 -10.19 -0.72 -21.35
C LEU A 228 -11.64 -0.40 -21.62
N GLY A 229 -12.24 0.47 -20.77
CA GLY A 229 -13.68 0.78 -20.80
C GLY A 229 -14.53 -0.48 -20.58
N THR A 230 -14.01 -1.46 -19.82
CA THR A 230 -14.56 -2.80 -19.70
C THR A 230 -14.87 -3.11 -18.24
N LYS A 231 -16.12 -3.49 -17.96
CA LYS A 231 -16.60 -3.80 -16.61
C LYS A 231 -16.48 -5.30 -16.36
N VAL A 232 -15.96 -5.69 -15.19
CA VAL A 232 -16.05 -7.06 -14.70
C VAL A 232 -17.45 -7.28 -14.12
N THR A 233 -18.15 -8.31 -14.60
CA THR A 233 -19.52 -8.63 -14.16
C THR A 233 -19.62 -9.88 -13.32
N ALA A 234 -18.69 -10.83 -13.49
CA ALA A 234 -18.60 -12.03 -12.67
C ALA A 234 -17.18 -12.61 -12.70
N VAL A 235 -16.89 -13.45 -11.73
CA VAL A 235 -15.63 -14.21 -11.63
C VAL A 235 -15.96 -15.68 -11.36
N SER A 236 -15.19 -16.58 -11.96
CA SER A 236 -15.28 -18.03 -11.74
C SER A 236 -13.89 -18.67 -11.75
N HIS A 237 -13.80 -19.97 -11.49
CA HIS A 237 -12.56 -20.72 -11.63
C HIS A 237 -12.02 -20.78 -13.07
N GLU A 238 -12.87 -20.53 -14.07
CA GLU A 238 -12.47 -20.49 -15.48
C GLU A 238 -11.87 -19.13 -15.86
N GLY A 239 -12.25 -18.06 -15.15
CA GLY A 239 -11.76 -16.72 -15.45
C GLY A 239 -12.69 -15.60 -15.04
N VAL A 240 -12.59 -14.50 -15.78
CA VAL A 240 -13.27 -13.25 -15.52
C VAL A 240 -14.27 -12.95 -16.64
N THR A 241 -15.55 -12.87 -16.31
CA THR A 241 -16.58 -12.41 -17.24
C THR A 241 -16.61 -10.90 -17.26
N VAL A 242 -16.49 -10.34 -18.44
CA VAL A 242 -16.44 -8.90 -18.69
C VAL A 242 -17.55 -8.46 -19.61
N GLU A 243 -17.94 -7.19 -19.50
CA GLU A 243 -18.90 -6.55 -20.38
C GLU A 243 -18.32 -5.26 -20.95
N LYS A 244 -18.43 -5.10 -22.27
CA LYS A 244 -18.11 -3.88 -23.00
C LYS A 244 -19.16 -3.64 -24.07
N ASP A 245 -19.69 -2.44 -24.15
CA ASP A 245 -20.73 -2.04 -25.14
C ASP A 245 -21.94 -3.01 -25.18
N GLY A 246 -22.37 -3.50 -24.01
CA GLY A 246 -23.47 -4.44 -23.86
C GLY A 246 -23.15 -5.88 -24.32
N LYS A 247 -21.91 -6.19 -24.65
CA LYS A 247 -21.46 -7.55 -25.03
C LYS A 247 -20.64 -8.17 -23.90
N ALA A 248 -21.08 -9.32 -23.43
CA ALA A 248 -20.35 -10.10 -22.46
C ALA A 248 -19.35 -11.05 -23.13
N SER A 249 -18.19 -11.25 -22.50
CA SER A 249 -17.19 -12.24 -22.91
C SER A 249 -16.42 -12.77 -21.70
N LEU A 250 -15.86 -13.98 -21.83
CA LEU A 250 -15.02 -14.60 -20.83
C LEU A 250 -13.54 -14.38 -21.17
N ILE A 251 -12.76 -13.95 -20.19
CA ILE A 251 -11.29 -13.92 -20.27
C ILE A 251 -10.79 -15.04 -19.36
N GLU A 252 -10.26 -16.10 -19.96
CA GLU A 252 -9.71 -17.24 -19.21
C GLU A 252 -8.52 -16.80 -18.33
N ALA A 253 -8.47 -17.30 -17.11
CA ALA A 253 -7.45 -16.97 -16.14
C ALA A 253 -6.99 -18.18 -15.33
N GLY A 254 -5.69 -18.45 -15.29
CA GLY A 254 -5.10 -19.38 -14.34
C GLY A 254 -5.03 -18.80 -12.92
N LYS A 255 -5.00 -17.47 -12.80
CA LYS A 255 -5.09 -16.72 -11.54
C LYS A 255 -5.70 -15.33 -11.78
N ILE A 256 -6.35 -14.79 -10.76
CA ILE A 256 -6.97 -13.47 -10.79
C ILE A 256 -6.32 -12.60 -9.71
N LEU A 257 -5.93 -11.38 -10.07
CA LEU A 257 -5.42 -10.36 -9.16
C LEU A 257 -6.39 -9.19 -9.08
N VAL A 258 -6.84 -8.84 -7.88
CA VAL A 258 -7.71 -7.68 -7.63
C VAL A 258 -6.86 -6.50 -7.16
N SER A 259 -6.88 -5.40 -7.91
CA SER A 259 -6.12 -4.17 -7.63
C SER A 259 -6.90 -2.90 -7.97
N VAL A 260 -8.18 -2.82 -7.53
CA VAL A 260 -9.11 -1.72 -7.83
C VAL A 260 -8.99 -0.51 -6.89
N GLY A 261 -7.96 -0.47 -6.07
CA GLY A 261 -7.65 0.65 -5.18
C GLY A 261 -7.63 0.28 -3.69
N ARG A 262 -7.51 1.32 -2.87
CA ARG A 262 -7.43 1.22 -1.42
C ARG A 262 -8.43 2.15 -0.76
N LYS A 263 -8.80 1.87 0.48
CA LYS A 263 -9.70 2.71 1.30
C LYS A 263 -9.08 2.96 2.67
N ALA A 264 -9.28 4.16 3.20
CA ALA A 264 -8.82 4.56 4.53
C ALA A 264 -9.47 3.70 5.64
N ASN A 265 -8.69 3.37 6.67
CA ASN A 265 -9.11 2.55 7.81
C ASN A 265 -9.82 3.39 8.89
N LEU A 266 -11.03 3.85 8.60
CA LEU A 266 -11.81 4.74 9.47
C LEU A 266 -12.44 4.04 10.67
N GLY A 267 -12.78 2.76 10.56
CA GLY A 267 -13.63 2.06 11.54
C GLY A 267 -12.88 1.31 12.66
N GLN A 268 -11.55 1.24 12.62
CA GLN A 268 -10.82 0.29 13.47
C GLN A 268 -10.16 0.90 14.72
N ALA A 269 -9.93 2.19 14.77
CA ALA A 269 -9.14 2.83 15.82
C ALA A 269 -9.96 3.50 16.93
N GLY A 270 -11.29 3.45 16.90
CA GLY A 270 -12.16 4.15 17.87
C GLY A 270 -12.26 5.65 17.60
N LEU A 271 -12.10 6.09 16.35
CA LEU A 271 -12.24 7.50 15.94
C LEU A 271 -13.62 8.09 16.25
N ASP A 272 -14.66 7.26 16.24
CA ASP A 272 -16.03 7.60 16.64
C ASP A 272 -16.13 8.16 18.07
N LYS A 273 -15.18 7.81 18.96
CA LYS A 273 -15.11 8.30 20.34
C LYS A 273 -14.55 9.72 20.46
N LEU A 274 -13.98 10.26 19.40
CA LEU A 274 -13.30 11.58 19.41
C LEU A 274 -14.13 12.68 18.72
N ASN A 275 -15.27 12.35 18.13
CA ASN A 275 -16.11 13.28 17.35
C ASN A 275 -15.33 14.07 16.27
N VAL A 276 -14.30 13.45 15.68
CA VAL A 276 -13.57 14.05 14.56
C VAL A 276 -14.40 14.03 13.29
N GLU A 277 -14.30 15.07 12.48
CA GLU A 277 -15.01 15.17 11.21
C GLU A 277 -14.43 14.19 10.19
N LEU A 278 -15.29 13.33 9.63
CA LEU A 278 -14.94 12.37 8.60
C LEU A 278 -15.47 12.82 7.23
N LEU A 279 -14.63 12.70 6.22
CA LEU A 279 -15.02 12.78 4.81
C LEU A 279 -15.39 11.38 4.30
N ARG A 280 -15.97 11.33 3.09
CA ARG A 280 -16.32 10.05 2.45
C ARG A 280 -15.13 9.07 2.33
N ASN A 281 -13.93 9.58 2.15
CA ASN A 281 -12.71 8.83 1.84
C ASN A 281 -11.61 8.92 2.89
N GLY A 282 -11.80 9.69 3.99
CA GLY A 282 -10.75 9.85 5.00
C GLY A 282 -11.15 10.74 6.16
N VAL A 283 -10.23 10.95 7.09
CA VAL A 283 -10.35 11.93 8.17
C VAL A 283 -10.07 13.32 7.61
N LYS A 284 -10.96 14.29 7.92
CA LYS A 284 -10.73 15.70 7.55
C LYS A 284 -9.61 16.30 8.40
N VAL A 285 -8.66 16.94 7.73
CA VAL A 285 -7.53 17.64 8.35
C VAL A 285 -7.30 18.99 7.67
N ASP A 286 -6.73 19.92 8.42
CA ASP A 286 -6.26 21.21 7.92
C ASP A 286 -4.85 21.12 7.28
N GLU A 287 -4.22 22.26 7.02
CA GLU A 287 -2.86 22.35 6.47
C GLU A 287 -1.77 21.91 7.46
N HIS A 288 -2.08 21.82 8.75
CA HIS A 288 -1.19 21.30 9.80
C HIS A 288 -1.45 19.85 10.15
N MET A 289 -2.28 19.15 9.37
CA MET A 289 -2.74 17.79 9.61
C MET A 289 -3.55 17.61 10.90
N GLN A 290 -4.03 18.72 11.50
CA GLN A 290 -4.89 18.71 12.65
C GLN A 290 -6.33 18.38 12.22
N THR A 291 -7.02 17.56 12.99
CA THR A 291 -8.43 17.24 12.78
C THR A 291 -9.35 18.33 13.34
N SER A 292 -10.65 18.13 13.30
CA SER A 292 -11.60 19.02 14.01
C SER A 292 -11.40 19.02 15.53
N HIS A 293 -10.62 18.11 16.08
CA HIS A 293 -10.23 18.08 17.49
C HIS A 293 -8.81 18.65 17.67
N PRO A 294 -8.59 19.69 18.49
CA PRO A 294 -7.35 20.49 18.53
C PRO A 294 -6.08 19.74 18.99
N ARG A 295 -6.20 18.54 19.50
CA ARG A 295 -5.07 17.70 19.95
C ARG A 295 -5.00 16.34 19.25
N VAL A 296 -5.80 16.17 18.20
CA VAL A 296 -5.82 14.95 17.36
C VAL A 296 -5.38 15.30 15.95
N TYR A 297 -4.40 14.58 15.46
CA TYR A 297 -3.85 14.69 14.11
C TYR A 297 -4.07 13.40 13.35
N ALA A 298 -4.18 13.48 12.03
CA ALA A 298 -4.27 12.30 11.16
C ALA A 298 -3.28 12.44 10.00
N CYS A 299 -2.48 11.41 9.73
CA CYS A 299 -1.43 11.44 8.72
C CYS A 299 -1.39 10.15 7.91
N GLY A 300 -1.06 10.26 6.63
CA GLY A 300 -0.99 9.17 5.66
C GLY A 300 -2.35 8.80 5.08
N ASP A 301 -2.48 7.57 4.62
CA ASP A 301 -3.63 7.08 3.87
C ASP A 301 -4.98 7.28 4.59
N ILE A 302 -4.96 7.38 5.93
CA ILE A 302 -6.16 7.62 6.74
C ILE A 302 -6.85 8.95 6.39
N THR A 303 -6.13 9.93 5.87
CA THR A 303 -6.67 11.24 5.45
C THR A 303 -7.44 11.14 4.13
N GLY A 304 -7.18 10.09 3.34
CA GLY A 304 -7.78 9.91 2.01
C GLY A 304 -7.33 10.95 0.96
N ARG A 305 -6.35 11.81 1.27
CA ARG A 305 -5.84 12.87 0.38
C ARG A 305 -4.85 12.31 -0.64
N SER A 306 -3.83 11.60 -0.16
CA SER A 306 -2.80 10.98 -0.99
C SER A 306 -2.32 9.68 -0.33
N MET A 307 -2.44 8.56 -1.06
CA MET A 307 -2.02 7.25 -0.55
C MET A 307 -0.59 6.93 -1.02
N LEU A 308 0.35 7.85 -0.68
CA LEU A 308 1.77 7.76 -1.04
C LEU A 308 2.64 7.84 0.22
N ALA A 309 3.63 6.96 0.33
CA ALA A 309 4.49 6.87 1.50
C ALA A 309 5.26 8.17 1.79
N HIS A 310 5.76 8.85 0.76
CA HIS A 310 6.48 10.12 0.93
C HIS A 310 5.55 11.27 1.35
N THR A 311 4.29 11.29 0.89
CA THR A 311 3.28 12.23 1.39
C THR A 311 2.99 11.97 2.86
N ALA A 312 2.80 10.70 3.25
CA ALA A 312 2.58 10.30 4.63
C ALA A 312 3.74 10.73 5.57
N ILE A 313 4.99 10.62 5.10
CA ILE A 313 6.17 11.12 5.81
C ILE A 313 6.07 12.63 6.01
N ARG A 314 5.82 13.39 4.94
CA ARG A 314 5.73 14.85 5.00
C ARG A 314 4.58 15.33 5.89
N GLU A 315 3.41 14.70 5.79
CA GLU A 315 2.26 14.99 6.66
C GLU A 315 2.61 14.80 8.14
N SER A 316 3.37 13.74 8.47
CA SER A 316 3.82 13.48 9.84
C SER A 316 4.80 14.51 10.36
N GLU A 317 5.70 14.99 9.51
CA GLU A 317 6.63 16.06 9.87
C GLU A 317 5.87 17.35 10.20
N VAL A 318 4.91 17.72 9.37
CA VAL A 318 4.06 18.91 9.59
C VAL A 318 3.26 18.78 10.89
N ALA A 319 2.59 17.66 11.10
CA ALA A 319 1.82 17.41 12.31
C ALA A 319 2.66 17.54 13.59
N VAL A 320 3.84 16.92 13.61
CA VAL A 320 4.73 16.96 14.77
C VAL A 320 5.34 18.36 14.96
N ASN A 321 5.71 19.07 13.88
CA ASN A 321 6.18 20.43 13.95
C ASN A 321 5.13 21.34 14.57
N HIS A 322 3.86 21.22 14.18
CA HIS A 322 2.76 21.97 14.75
C HIS A 322 2.59 21.67 16.27
N ILE A 323 2.69 20.40 16.68
CA ILE A 323 2.66 20.02 18.12
C ILE A 323 3.82 20.66 18.91
N LEU A 324 4.98 20.80 18.29
CA LEU A 324 6.19 21.40 18.88
C LEU A 324 6.19 22.94 18.81
N GLY A 325 5.19 23.58 18.21
CA GLY A 325 5.14 25.03 18.01
C GLY A 325 6.10 25.56 16.94
N VAL A 326 6.55 24.70 16.03
CA VAL A 326 7.36 25.05 14.86
C VAL A 326 6.43 25.38 13.70
N GLU A 327 6.64 26.53 13.05
CA GLU A 327 5.86 26.93 11.88
C GLU A 327 6.15 26.01 10.71
N ASP A 328 5.14 25.29 10.25
CA ASP A 328 5.19 24.38 9.10
C ASP A 328 3.76 24.03 8.64
N ALA A 329 3.59 23.84 7.35
CA ALA A 329 2.29 23.49 6.74
C ALA A 329 2.46 22.61 5.50
N MET A 330 1.40 21.88 5.15
CA MET A 330 1.26 21.23 3.85
C MET A 330 0.92 22.28 2.78
N ASN A 331 1.62 22.22 1.66
CA ASN A 331 1.37 23.08 0.49
C ASN A 331 0.29 22.48 -0.41
#